data_8e8dc62524a7e097a3590c139085c63b
#
_entry.id   8e8dc62524a7e097a3590c139085c63b
#
_cell.length_a   1.000
_cell.length_b   1.000
_cell.length_c   1.000
_cell.angle_alpha   90.00
_cell.angle_beta   90.00
_cell.angle_gamma   90.00
#
_symmetry.space_group_name_H-M   'P 1'
#
loop_
_entity.id
_entity.type
_entity.pdbx_description
1 polymer ?
#
loop_
_entity_poly.entity_id
_entity_poly.type
_entity_poly.pdbx_seq_one_letter_code
_entity_poly.pdbx_strand_id
1 'polypeptide(L)'
;MYESYAEVFAASPGHREYNERLADFLPDLLGRVGVSARDVLDVACGVGDLAMGLARRGYTLTGVDLAPAMIDIARQRAAAADLAVDFEVADMRRLPYTAAFDLLLCFGDSLNYMLTAADFRKALTAMRRALRPGGWVIFDLLTDYAVATYYADQAYILQNSDEVFEAHENDYNRAREVGTLTVTAFVRRPDGTYQRVRETHHQRGYTPERVQRWAEAAGFTDLTWFTDWEIAETLDEDDSEPTRVFCMARASGRIAAP
;
A
#
# COMPACT_ATOMS: atom_id res chain seq x y z
N MET A 1 -5.14 -14.62 2.40
CA MET A 1 -3.91 -13.80 2.38
C MET A 1 -4.03 -12.84 3.55
N TYR A 2 -3.03 -12.69 4.38
CA TYR A 2 -3.00 -11.89 5.61
C TYR A 2 -3.96 -12.30 6.74
N GLU A 3 -4.57 -13.48 6.69
CA GLU A 3 -5.49 -13.93 7.75
C GLU A 3 -4.74 -14.30 9.05
N SER A 4 -3.66 -15.05 8.91
CA SER A 4 -2.82 -15.45 10.05
C SER A 4 -1.69 -14.46 10.33
N TYR A 5 -1.33 -13.61 9.35
CA TYR A 5 -0.24 -12.64 9.46
C TYR A 5 -0.69 -11.30 10.08
N ALA A 6 -2.00 -11.04 10.19
CA ALA A 6 -2.51 -9.78 10.71
C ALA A 6 -2.01 -9.43 12.12
N GLU A 7 -1.90 -10.44 13.02
CA GLU A 7 -1.35 -10.24 14.37
C GLU A 7 0.15 -9.90 14.35
N VAL A 8 0.93 -10.52 13.44
CA VAL A 8 2.36 -10.23 13.25
C VAL A 8 2.52 -8.79 12.79
N PHE A 9 1.74 -8.39 11.77
CA PHE A 9 1.75 -7.04 11.21
C PHE A 9 1.40 -6.00 12.27
N ALA A 10 0.36 -6.25 13.07
CA ALA A 10 -0.06 -5.36 14.16
C ALA A 10 0.97 -5.22 15.28
N ALA A 11 1.74 -6.29 15.55
CA ALA A 11 2.78 -6.31 16.57
C ALA A 11 4.12 -5.72 16.07
N SER A 12 4.29 -5.52 14.75
CA SER A 12 5.53 -5.05 14.15
C SER A 12 5.79 -3.56 14.42
N PRO A 13 6.86 -3.19 15.15
CA PRO A 13 7.23 -1.79 15.34
C PRO A 13 7.61 -1.09 14.04
N GLY A 14 8.31 -1.79 13.13
CA GLY A 14 8.77 -1.21 11.88
C GLY A 14 7.62 -0.79 10.95
N HIS A 15 6.56 -1.60 10.86
CA HIS A 15 5.37 -1.23 10.09
C HIS A 15 4.66 0.00 10.66
N ARG A 16 4.57 0.08 12.00
CA ARG A 16 3.97 1.23 12.67
C ARG A 16 4.79 2.50 12.43
N GLU A 17 6.09 2.46 12.64
CA GLU A 17 6.99 3.60 12.42
C GLU A 17 6.93 4.10 10.97
N TYR A 18 6.94 3.19 9.99
CA TYR A 18 6.79 3.54 8.58
C TYR A 18 5.50 4.30 8.31
N ASN A 19 4.35 3.82 8.81
CA ASN A 19 3.06 4.46 8.61
C ASN A 19 2.91 5.78 9.38
N GLU A 20 3.53 5.91 10.56
CA GLU A 20 3.59 7.18 11.30
C GLU A 20 4.38 8.24 10.51
N ARG A 21 5.54 7.88 9.96
CA ARG A 21 6.34 8.76 9.08
C ARG A 21 5.55 9.18 7.83
N LEU A 22 4.81 8.26 7.22
CA LEU A 22 3.90 8.57 6.12
C LEU A 22 2.83 9.58 6.52
N ALA A 23 2.18 9.37 7.65
CA ALA A 23 1.14 10.26 8.14
C ALA A 23 1.68 11.66 8.47
N ASP A 24 2.95 11.79 8.88
CA ASP A 24 3.62 13.08 9.08
C ASP A 24 3.95 13.76 7.75
N PHE A 25 4.44 13.00 6.79
CA PHE A 25 4.92 13.49 5.52
C PHE A 25 3.81 13.92 4.54
N LEU A 26 2.72 13.14 4.45
CA LEU A 26 1.68 13.36 3.44
C LEU A 26 1.04 14.75 3.49
N PRO A 27 0.70 15.34 4.66
CA PRO A 27 0.16 16.71 4.71
C PRO A 27 1.12 17.75 4.14
N ASP A 28 2.42 17.62 4.42
CA ASP A 28 3.45 18.53 3.90
C ASP A 28 3.60 18.38 2.39
N LEU A 29 3.60 17.13 1.89
CA LEU A 29 3.58 16.84 0.46
C LEU A 29 2.40 17.53 -0.23
N LEU A 30 1.19 17.26 0.23
CA LEU A 30 -0.03 17.82 -0.33
C LEU A 30 0.00 19.36 -0.33
N GLY A 31 0.51 19.96 0.75
CA GLY A 31 0.69 21.41 0.86
C GLY A 31 1.67 21.96 -0.19
N ARG A 32 2.81 21.31 -0.40
CA ARG A 32 3.83 21.73 -1.39
C ARG A 32 3.32 21.67 -2.82
N VAL A 33 2.51 20.68 -3.16
CA VAL A 33 1.94 20.53 -4.51
C VAL A 33 0.58 21.21 -4.68
N GLY A 34 0.10 21.93 -3.66
CA GLY A 34 -1.15 22.69 -3.72
C GLY A 34 -2.40 21.81 -3.77
N VAL A 35 -2.34 20.59 -3.25
CA VAL A 35 -3.47 19.67 -3.20
C VAL A 35 -4.22 19.85 -1.87
N SER A 36 -5.51 20.17 -1.96
CA SER A 36 -6.42 20.17 -0.82
C SER A 36 -7.25 18.89 -0.85
N ALA A 37 -7.18 18.11 0.22
CA ALA A 37 -7.97 16.91 0.41
C ALA A 37 -8.60 16.91 1.79
N ARG A 38 -9.81 16.37 1.89
CA ARG A 38 -10.51 16.15 3.14
C ARG A 38 -10.93 14.70 3.30
N ASP A 39 -11.62 14.17 2.30
CA ASP A 39 -12.12 12.80 2.29
C ASP A 39 -11.08 11.89 1.64
N VAL A 40 -10.49 11.00 2.41
CA VAL A 40 -9.37 10.16 2.01
C VAL A 40 -9.75 8.68 2.06
N LEU A 41 -9.42 7.93 1.02
CA LEU A 41 -9.52 6.48 0.97
C LEU A 41 -8.12 5.86 1.08
N ASP A 42 -7.90 5.05 2.11
CA ASP A 42 -6.70 4.24 2.28
C ASP A 42 -6.97 2.81 1.79
N VAL A 43 -6.41 2.44 0.65
CA VAL A 43 -6.62 1.15 -0.02
C VAL A 43 -5.50 0.19 0.34
N ALA A 44 -5.86 -1.03 0.76
CA ALA A 44 -4.98 -1.98 1.42
C ALA A 44 -4.42 -1.41 2.74
N CYS A 45 -5.31 -0.86 3.56
CA CYS A 45 -4.98 -0.13 4.78
C CYS A 45 -4.37 -1.00 5.90
N GLY A 46 -4.35 -2.33 5.73
CA GLY A 46 -3.88 -3.26 6.75
C GLY A 46 -4.60 -3.05 8.09
N VAL A 47 -3.82 -2.94 9.17
CA VAL A 47 -4.33 -2.70 10.54
C VAL A 47 -4.64 -1.23 10.84
N GLY A 48 -4.68 -0.37 9.82
CA GLY A 48 -5.19 1.01 9.90
C GLY A 48 -4.21 2.05 10.44
N ASP A 49 -2.91 1.76 10.54
CA ASP A 49 -1.93 2.69 11.13
C ASP A 49 -1.89 4.03 10.41
N LEU A 50 -1.80 4.04 9.07
CA LEU A 50 -1.79 5.27 8.26
C LEU A 50 -3.12 6.00 8.37
N ALA A 51 -4.25 5.30 8.19
CA ALA A 51 -5.58 5.90 8.28
C ALA A 51 -5.81 6.57 9.64
N MET A 52 -5.48 5.91 10.75
CA MET A 52 -5.56 6.50 12.09
C MET A 52 -4.61 7.68 12.28
N GLY A 53 -3.40 7.61 11.73
CA GLY A 53 -2.43 8.69 11.74
C GLY A 53 -2.96 9.96 11.06
N LEU A 54 -3.58 9.81 9.89
CA LEU A 54 -4.18 10.93 9.15
C LEU A 54 -5.48 11.43 9.80
N ALA A 55 -6.29 10.56 10.41
CA ALA A 55 -7.48 10.96 11.15
C ALA A 55 -7.15 11.89 12.32
N ARG A 56 -6.05 11.63 13.06
CA ARG A 56 -5.54 12.54 14.11
C ARG A 56 -5.14 13.92 13.58
N ARG A 57 -4.86 14.02 12.28
CA ARG A 57 -4.51 15.28 11.58
C ARG A 57 -5.70 15.98 10.94
N GLY A 58 -6.92 15.47 11.17
CA GLY A 58 -8.18 16.11 10.77
C GLY A 58 -8.71 15.68 9.39
N TYR A 59 -8.14 14.66 8.76
CA TYR A 59 -8.72 14.08 7.57
C TYR A 59 -9.92 13.17 7.92
N THR A 60 -10.88 13.07 7.01
CA THR A 60 -11.96 12.08 7.08
C THR A 60 -11.52 10.81 6.37
N LEU A 61 -11.38 9.72 7.10
CA LEU A 61 -10.77 8.49 6.58
C LEU A 61 -11.77 7.36 6.38
N THR A 62 -11.64 6.70 5.23
CA THR A 62 -12.15 5.34 5.00
C THR A 62 -10.95 4.45 4.69
N GLY A 63 -10.78 3.34 5.39
CA GLY A 63 -9.78 2.32 5.13
C GLY A 63 -10.41 1.06 4.57
N VAL A 64 -9.82 0.49 3.52
CA VAL A 64 -10.27 -0.79 2.97
C VAL A 64 -9.12 -1.77 2.83
N ASP A 65 -9.37 -3.02 3.18
CA ASP A 65 -8.44 -4.13 2.97
C ASP A 65 -9.18 -5.37 2.53
N LEU A 66 -8.49 -6.27 1.82
CA LEU A 66 -9.05 -7.54 1.37
C LEU A 66 -9.19 -8.55 2.53
N ALA A 67 -8.32 -8.44 3.55
CA ALA A 67 -8.24 -9.37 4.67
C ALA A 67 -9.18 -8.95 5.82
N PRO A 68 -10.24 -9.73 6.14
CA PRO A 68 -11.12 -9.43 7.26
C PRO A 68 -10.37 -9.29 8.60
N ALA A 69 -9.35 -10.12 8.85
CA ALA A 69 -8.57 -10.06 10.08
C ALA A 69 -7.83 -8.72 10.25
N MET A 70 -7.34 -8.12 9.17
CA MET A 70 -6.74 -6.77 9.20
C MET A 70 -7.78 -5.73 9.59
N ILE A 71 -8.95 -5.76 8.96
CA ILE A 71 -10.05 -4.82 9.21
C ILE A 71 -10.59 -4.93 10.66
N ASP A 72 -10.69 -6.15 11.18
CA ASP A 72 -11.14 -6.34 12.56
C ASP A 72 -10.17 -5.74 13.58
N ILE A 73 -8.86 -5.90 13.36
CA ILE A 73 -7.82 -5.25 14.18
C ILE A 73 -7.88 -3.72 14.02
N ALA A 74 -8.01 -3.21 12.79
CA ALA A 74 -8.09 -1.77 12.52
C ALA A 74 -9.28 -1.13 13.24
N ARG A 75 -10.46 -1.75 13.20
CA ARG A 75 -11.66 -1.30 13.91
C ARG A 75 -11.47 -1.27 15.43
N GLN A 76 -10.92 -2.34 16.00
CA GLN A 76 -10.64 -2.42 17.43
C GLN A 76 -9.67 -1.32 17.88
N ARG A 77 -8.60 -1.09 17.12
CA ARG A 77 -7.58 -0.07 17.41
C ARG A 77 -8.14 1.35 17.29
N ALA A 78 -8.95 1.63 16.27
CA ALA A 78 -9.60 2.92 16.10
C ALA A 78 -10.58 3.20 17.24
N ALA A 79 -11.41 2.23 17.62
CA ALA A 79 -12.31 2.35 18.75
C ALA A 79 -11.57 2.58 20.08
N ALA A 80 -10.48 1.87 20.33
CA ALA A 80 -9.66 2.05 21.51
C ALA A 80 -8.97 3.43 21.58
N ALA A 81 -8.72 4.05 20.43
CA ALA A 81 -8.13 5.38 20.29
C ALA A 81 -9.16 6.51 20.18
N ASP A 82 -10.45 6.22 20.26
CA ASP A 82 -11.57 7.17 20.05
C ASP A 82 -11.45 7.94 18.72
N LEU A 83 -11.09 7.22 17.65
CA LEU A 83 -10.94 7.78 16.32
C LEU A 83 -12.10 7.37 15.41
N ALA A 84 -12.72 8.35 14.75
CA ALA A 84 -13.76 8.12 13.76
C ALA A 84 -13.11 7.81 12.40
N VAL A 85 -12.87 6.52 12.15
CA VAL A 85 -12.38 5.99 10.86
C VAL A 85 -13.29 4.84 10.44
N ASP A 86 -13.80 4.89 9.23
CA ASP A 86 -14.58 3.79 8.65
C ASP A 86 -13.64 2.75 8.04
N PHE A 87 -13.76 1.49 8.51
CA PHE A 87 -12.98 0.38 7.96
C PHE A 87 -13.89 -0.67 7.34
N GLU A 88 -13.61 -1.08 6.09
CA GLU A 88 -14.44 -2.03 5.35
C GLU A 88 -13.59 -3.09 4.66
N VAL A 89 -14.12 -4.30 4.54
CA VAL A 89 -13.50 -5.37 3.73
C VAL A 89 -13.84 -5.12 2.28
N ALA A 90 -12.83 -4.85 1.44
CA ALA A 90 -13.04 -4.64 0.01
C ALA A 90 -11.83 -5.09 -0.83
N ASP A 91 -12.12 -5.53 -2.05
CA ASP A 91 -11.12 -5.82 -3.08
C ASP A 91 -10.81 -4.53 -3.87
N MET A 92 -9.54 -4.11 -3.91
CA MET A 92 -9.12 -2.91 -4.65
C MET A 92 -9.49 -2.93 -6.13
N ARG A 93 -9.72 -4.11 -6.72
CA ARG A 93 -10.20 -4.26 -8.11
C ARG A 93 -11.69 -3.95 -8.27
N ARG A 94 -12.44 -3.82 -7.17
CA ARG A 94 -13.91 -3.67 -7.15
C ARG A 94 -14.38 -2.75 -6.03
N LEU A 95 -13.67 -1.64 -5.81
CA LEU A 95 -14.06 -0.65 -4.80
C LEU A 95 -15.52 -0.22 -4.98
N PRO A 96 -16.34 -0.20 -3.91
CA PRO A 96 -17.77 0.10 -4.02
C PRO A 96 -18.09 1.60 -4.13
N TYR A 97 -17.10 2.44 -4.40
CA TYR A 97 -17.23 3.90 -4.35
C TYR A 97 -17.24 4.53 -5.76
N THR A 98 -17.91 5.67 -5.86
CA THR A 98 -17.95 6.50 -7.07
C THR A 98 -17.89 7.97 -6.68
N ALA A 99 -16.85 8.69 -7.11
CA ALA A 99 -16.63 10.12 -6.89
C ALA A 99 -16.83 10.54 -5.41
N ALA A 100 -16.30 9.74 -4.48
CA ALA A 100 -16.51 9.93 -3.04
C ALA A 100 -15.32 10.57 -2.34
N PHE A 101 -14.10 10.48 -2.90
CA PHE A 101 -12.87 10.87 -2.22
C PHE A 101 -12.09 11.95 -2.99
N ASP A 102 -11.39 12.80 -2.24
CA ASP A 102 -10.49 13.81 -2.78
C ASP A 102 -9.09 13.23 -3.00
N LEU A 103 -8.70 12.26 -2.14
CA LEU A 103 -7.41 11.60 -2.16
C LEU A 103 -7.60 10.09 -1.96
N LEU A 104 -6.83 9.31 -2.69
CA LEU A 104 -6.70 7.87 -2.52
C LEU A 104 -5.23 7.52 -2.29
N LEU A 105 -4.98 6.73 -1.28
CA LEU A 105 -3.66 6.21 -0.91
C LEU A 105 -3.64 4.70 -1.11
N CYS A 106 -2.49 4.16 -1.56
CA CYS A 106 -2.27 2.71 -1.66
C CYS A 106 -0.78 2.42 -1.50
N PHE A 107 -0.34 2.17 -0.28
CA PHE A 107 1.07 1.99 0.08
C PHE A 107 1.41 0.55 0.47
N GLY A 108 2.71 0.33 0.71
CA GLY A 108 3.24 -0.96 1.11
C GLY A 108 3.25 -1.99 -0.01
N ASP A 109 3.64 -1.55 -1.23
CA ASP A 109 3.71 -2.41 -2.42
C ASP A 109 2.43 -3.24 -2.70
N SER A 110 1.29 -2.75 -2.23
CA SER A 110 0.01 -3.46 -2.31
C SER A 110 -0.45 -3.71 -3.74
N LEU A 111 -0.12 -2.82 -4.69
CA LEU A 111 -0.41 -3.03 -6.11
C LEU A 111 0.43 -4.15 -6.75
N ASN A 112 1.58 -4.51 -6.17
CA ASN A 112 2.40 -5.62 -6.64
C ASN A 112 1.73 -7.00 -6.45
N TYR A 113 0.69 -7.08 -5.60
CA TYR A 113 -0.16 -8.28 -5.49
C TYR A 113 -1.08 -8.48 -6.70
N MET A 114 -1.18 -7.51 -7.60
CA MET A 114 -1.88 -7.66 -8.88
C MET A 114 -0.99 -8.44 -9.86
N LEU A 115 -1.00 -9.77 -9.81
CA LEU A 115 -0.10 -10.63 -10.57
C LEU A 115 -0.31 -10.60 -12.08
N THR A 116 -1.43 -10.02 -12.56
CA THR A 116 -1.73 -9.86 -13.97
C THR A 116 -1.98 -8.41 -14.35
N ALA A 117 -1.61 -8.04 -15.58
CA ALA A 117 -1.91 -6.72 -16.13
C ALA A 117 -3.42 -6.40 -16.15
N ALA A 118 -4.26 -7.42 -16.28
CA ALA A 118 -5.71 -7.26 -16.27
C ALA A 118 -6.21 -6.84 -14.87
N ASP A 119 -5.70 -7.48 -13.81
CA ASP A 119 -6.10 -7.14 -12.44
C ASP A 119 -5.53 -5.79 -12.01
N PHE A 120 -4.29 -5.46 -12.41
CA PHE A 120 -3.72 -4.14 -12.15
C PHE A 120 -4.56 -3.02 -12.77
N ARG A 121 -4.95 -3.18 -14.05
CA ARG A 121 -5.82 -2.21 -14.73
C ARG A 121 -7.19 -2.09 -14.10
N LYS A 122 -7.78 -3.22 -13.61
CA LYS A 122 -9.05 -3.18 -12.86
C LYS A 122 -8.90 -2.36 -11.57
N ALA A 123 -7.79 -2.54 -10.83
CA ALA A 123 -7.50 -1.77 -9.63
C ALA A 123 -7.40 -0.27 -9.94
N LEU A 124 -6.61 0.13 -10.94
CA LEU A 124 -6.51 1.53 -11.36
C LEU A 124 -7.87 2.12 -11.79
N THR A 125 -8.68 1.35 -12.52
CA THR A 125 -10.02 1.79 -12.94
C THR A 125 -10.96 1.97 -11.75
N ALA A 126 -10.91 1.06 -10.76
CA ALA A 126 -11.72 1.17 -9.55
C ALA A 126 -11.27 2.37 -8.68
N MET A 127 -9.97 2.57 -8.53
CA MET A 127 -9.39 3.74 -7.83
C MET A 127 -9.79 5.05 -8.51
N ARG A 128 -9.68 5.12 -9.85
CA ARG A 128 -10.11 6.31 -10.61
C ARG A 128 -11.60 6.61 -10.42
N ARG A 129 -12.43 5.59 -10.42
CA ARG A 129 -13.88 5.74 -10.20
C ARG A 129 -14.21 6.23 -8.79
N ALA A 130 -13.47 5.80 -7.77
CA ALA A 130 -13.65 6.20 -6.38
C ALA A 130 -13.33 7.69 -6.15
N LEU A 131 -12.41 8.24 -6.93
CA LEU A 131 -11.99 9.63 -6.83
C LEU A 131 -12.98 10.59 -7.50
N ARG A 132 -13.20 11.73 -6.86
CA ARG A 132 -13.85 12.89 -7.47
C ARG A 132 -13.06 13.37 -8.69
N PRO A 133 -13.72 14.01 -9.67
CA PRO A 133 -13.00 14.71 -10.74
C PRO A 133 -12.00 15.70 -10.16
N GLY A 134 -10.72 15.59 -10.55
CA GLY A 134 -9.63 16.42 -10.03
C GLY A 134 -9.01 15.93 -8.72
N GLY A 135 -9.54 14.86 -8.11
CA GLY A 135 -8.92 14.19 -6.96
C GLY A 135 -7.60 13.51 -7.31
N TRP A 136 -6.86 13.09 -6.31
CA TRP A 136 -5.50 12.57 -6.46
C TRP A 136 -5.37 11.13 -5.96
N VAL A 137 -4.49 10.37 -6.59
CA VAL A 137 -4.02 9.08 -6.06
C VAL A 137 -2.53 9.17 -5.78
N ILE A 138 -2.09 8.54 -4.68
CA ILE A 138 -0.68 8.33 -4.39
C ILE A 138 -0.51 6.86 -4.03
N PHE A 139 0.42 6.20 -4.70
CA PHE A 139 0.74 4.80 -4.44
C PHE A 139 2.24 4.52 -4.61
N ASP A 140 2.71 3.43 -4.05
CA ASP A 140 4.05 2.92 -4.27
C ASP A 140 4.05 1.59 -5.03
N LEU A 141 5.22 1.27 -5.58
CA LEU A 141 5.46 0.01 -6.28
C LEU A 141 6.89 -0.47 -6.04
N LEU A 142 7.05 -1.78 -5.89
CA LEU A 142 8.31 -2.44 -6.19
C LEU A 142 8.46 -2.57 -7.71
N THR A 143 9.61 -2.17 -8.22
CA THR A 143 9.94 -2.33 -9.64
C THR A 143 10.16 -3.80 -10.00
N ASP A 144 10.18 -4.12 -11.28
CA ASP A 144 10.54 -5.46 -11.77
C ASP A 144 11.98 -5.82 -11.40
N TYR A 145 12.91 -4.85 -11.42
CA TYR A 145 14.27 -5.03 -10.92
C TYR A 145 14.25 -5.41 -9.43
N ALA A 146 13.52 -4.68 -8.60
CA ALA A 146 13.44 -4.97 -7.16
C ALA A 146 12.93 -6.37 -6.86
N VAL A 147 11.83 -6.77 -7.49
CA VAL A 147 11.26 -8.10 -7.27
C VAL A 147 12.22 -9.20 -7.76
N ALA A 148 12.92 -8.98 -8.88
CA ALA A 148 13.89 -9.95 -9.41
C ALA A 148 15.16 -10.07 -8.56
N THR A 149 15.56 -9.03 -7.82
CA THR A 149 16.75 -9.01 -6.96
C THR A 149 16.44 -9.34 -5.51
N TYR A 150 15.42 -8.73 -4.90
CA TYR A 150 15.05 -8.99 -3.49
C TYR A 150 14.42 -10.36 -3.29
N TYR A 151 13.72 -10.89 -4.32
CA TYR A 151 13.10 -12.21 -4.28
C TYR A 151 13.94 -13.26 -5.01
N ALA A 152 15.25 -13.00 -5.14
CA ALA A 152 16.18 -13.95 -5.74
C ALA A 152 16.86 -14.76 -4.64
N ASP A 153 16.29 -15.92 -4.30
CA ASP A 153 16.90 -16.96 -3.45
C ASP A 153 17.58 -16.43 -2.18
N GLN A 154 16.91 -15.49 -1.48
CA GLN A 154 17.42 -14.88 -0.25
C GLN A 154 16.57 -15.26 0.95
N ALA A 155 17.23 -15.51 2.07
CA ALA A 155 16.58 -15.64 3.37
C ALA A 155 17.21 -14.67 4.36
N TYR A 156 16.37 -13.95 5.11
CA TYR A 156 16.82 -12.99 6.12
C TYR A 156 15.83 -12.88 7.27
N ILE A 157 16.32 -12.39 8.41
CA ILE A 157 15.50 -12.05 9.57
C ILE A 157 15.10 -10.59 9.42
N LEU A 158 13.80 -10.33 9.31
CA LEU A 158 13.25 -8.97 9.25
C LEU A 158 13.16 -8.33 10.63
N GLN A 159 12.72 -9.11 11.62
CA GLN A 159 12.57 -8.65 13.01
C GLN A 159 13.07 -9.72 13.98
N ASN A 160 13.71 -9.27 15.06
CA ASN A 160 14.16 -10.14 16.15
C ASN A 160 14.01 -9.39 17.47
N SER A 161 12.85 -9.52 18.10
CA SER A 161 12.54 -8.93 19.39
C SER A 161 11.89 -9.98 20.32
N ASP A 162 11.69 -9.64 21.58
CA ASP A 162 10.98 -10.52 22.52
C ASP A 162 9.50 -10.69 22.16
N GLU A 163 8.91 -9.75 21.44
CA GLU A 163 7.50 -9.77 21.07
C GLU A 163 7.28 -10.48 19.72
N VAL A 164 8.19 -10.28 18.76
CA VAL A 164 8.08 -10.82 17.40
C VAL A 164 9.45 -11.24 16.88
N PHE A 165 9.53 -12.49 16.43
CA PHE A 165 10.57 -12.95 15.51
C PHE A 165 9.95 -13.14 14.13
N GLU A 166 10.57 -12.64 13.08
CA GLU A 166 10.08 -12.76 11.71
C GLU A 166 11.24 -13.02 10.75
N ALA A 167 11.13 -14.12 10.01
CA ALA A 167 12.07 -14.52 8.96
C ALA A 167 11.36 -14.61 7.61
N HIS A 168 12.02 -14.11 6.59
CA HIS A 168 11.59 -14.13 5.20
C HIS A 168 12.45 -15.09 4.39
N GLU A 169 11.80 -15.93 3.58
CA GLU A 169 12.40 -16.80 2.58
C GLU A 169 11.87 -16.38 1.22
N ASN A 170 12.73 -15.91 0.34
CA ASN A 170 12.38 -15.37 -0.96
C ASN A 170 12.78 -16.32 -2.09
N ASP A 171 11.94 -16.41 -3.13
CA ASP A 171 12.19 -17.09 -4.39
C ASP A 171 11.65 -16.26 -5.56
N TYR A 172 12.31 -16.32 -6.71
CA TYR A 172 11.86 -15.61 -7.90
C TYR A 172 11.73 -16.53 -9.11
N ASN A 173 10.50 -16.67 -9.60
CA ASN A 173 10.21 -17.41 -10.81
C ASN A 173 10.39 -16.55 -12.07
N ARG A 174 11.56 -16.65 -12.72
CA ARG A 174 11.91 -15.87 -13.92
C ARG A 174 10.94 -16.07 -15.09
N ALA A 175 10.38 -17.27 -15.27
CA ALA A 175 9.48 -17.55 -16.39
C ALA A 175 8.09 -16.90 -16.20
N ARG A 176 7.67 -16.69 -14.96
CA ARG A 176 6.41 -16.05 -14.61
C ARG A 176 6.57 -14.58 -14.20
N GLU A 177 7.80 -14.13 -13.99
CA GLU A 177 8.12 -12.79 -13.43
C GLU A 177 7.40 -12.55 -12.10
N VAL A 178 7.39 -13.54 -11.21
CA VAL A 178 6.71 -13.49 -9.92
C VAL A 178 7.69 -13.84 -8.82
N GLY A 179 7.80 -12.95 -7.84
CA GLY A 179 8.44 -13.18 -6.56
C GLY A 179 7.52 -13.91 -5.61
N THR A 180 8.09 -14.82 -4.85
CA THR A 180 7.42 -15.54 -3.76
C THR A 180 8.13 -15.20 -2.46
N LEU A 181 7.42 -14.67 -1.50
CA LEU A 181 7.88 -14.42 -0.14
C LEU A 181 7.16 -15.40 0.80
N THR A 182 7.92 -16.25 1.47
CA THR A 182 7.40 -17.05 2.58
C THR A 182 7.83 -16.42 3.89
N VAL A 183 6.85 -15.94 4.65
CA VAL A 183 7.04 -15.40 5.99
C VAL A 183 6.87 -16.52 7.01
N THR A 184 7.83 -16.65 7.93
CA THR A 184 7.69 -17.44 9.14
C THR A 184 7.89 -16.52 10.33
N ALA A 185 6.87 -16.35 11.16
CA ALA A 185 6.93 -15.51 12.34
C ALA A 185 6.54 -16.26 13.61
N PHE A 186 7.05 -15.77 14.73
CA PHE A 186 6.67 -16.19 16.08
C PHE A 186 6.25 -14.94 16.85
N VAL A 187 4.97 -14.87 17.24
CA VAL A 187 4.41 -13.75 18.00
C VAL A 187 4.20 -14.20 19.44
N ARG A 188 4.67 -13.39 20.39
CA ARG A 188 4.50 -13.66 21.81
C ARG A 188 3.05 -13.45 22.22
N ARG A 189 2.54 -14.40 22.99
CA ARG A 189 1.22 -14.35 23.60
C ARG A 189 1.28 -13.83 25.04
N PRO A 190 0.15 -13.36 25.61
CA PRO A 190 0.10 -12.86 26.99
C PRO A 190 0.53 -13.87 28.03
N ASP A 191 0.39 -15.18 27.75
CA ASP A 191 0.82 -16.28 28.63
C ASP A 191 2.32 -16.60 28.53
N GLY A 192 3.06 -15.86 27.71
CA GLY A 192 4.50 -16.01 27.47
C GLY A 192 4.86 -17.09 26.45
N THR A 193 3.90 -17.79 25.88
CA THR A 193 4.12 -18.72 24.75
C THR A 193 4.23 -17.97 23.44
N TYR A 194 4.72 -18.65 22.39
CA TYR A 194 4.81 -18.08 21.04
C TYR A 194 3.87 -18.81 20.09
N GLN A 195 3.11 -18.02 19.33
CA GLN A 195 2.35 -18.54 18.20
C GLN A 195 3.20 -18.50 16.95
N ARG A 196 3.35 -19.65 16.28
CA ARG A 196 3.98 -19.71 14.97
C ARG A 196 2.95 -19.37 13.90
N VAL A 197 3.32 -18.42 13.03
CA VAL A 197 2.59 -18.07 11.82
C VAL A 197 3.46 -18.40 10.61
N ARG A 198 2.87 -18.92 9.55
CA ARG A 198 3.55 -19.08 8.25
C ARG A 198 2.57 -18.74 7.15
N GLU A 199 2.98 -17.79 6.29
CA GLU A 199 2.17 -17.35 5.16
C GLU A 199 3.05 -17.16 3.92
N THR A 200 2.49 -17.36 2.72
CA THR A 200 3.19 -17.18 1.46
C THR A 200 2.51 -16.11 0.64
N HIS A 201 3.29 -15.14 0.19
CA HIS A 201 2.87 -14.03 -0.63
C HIS A 201 3.49 -14.13 -2.02
N HIS A 202 2.76 -13.64 -3.02
CA HIS A 202 3.23 -13.56 -4.39
C HIS A 202 3.10 -12.13 -4.87
N GLN A 203 4.18 -11.61 -5.43
CA GLN A 203 4.22 -10.25 -5.96
C GLN A 203 4.84 -10.24 -7.36
N ARG A 204 4.40 -9.30 -8.17
CA ARG A 204 4.99 -9.00 -9.47
C ARG A 204 5.48 -7.57 -9.48
N GLY A 205 6.71 -7.36 -9.95
CA GLY A 205 7.26 -6.04 -10.21
C GLY A 205 6.71 -5.44 -11.50
N TYR A 206 6.70 -4.12 -11.56
CA TYR A 206 6.22 -3.38 -12.72
C TYR A 206 7.12 -2.17 -12.98
N THR A 207 7.43 -1.91 -14.26
CA THR A 207 8.15 -0.69 -14.61
C THR A 207 7.23 0.54 -14.52
N PRO A 208 7.75 1.72 -14.14
CA PRO A 208 7.00 2.97 -14.11
C PRO A 208 6.29 3.27 -15.44
N GLU A 209 6.96 3.08 -16.59
CA GLU A 209 6.41 3.38 -17.91
C GLU A 209 5.23 2.48 -18.26
N ARG A 210 5.25 1.22 -17.81
CA ARG A 210 4.12 0.30 -18.01
C ARG A 210 2.91 0.75 -17.20
N VAL A 211 3.14 1.09 -15.94
CA VAL A 211 2.07 1.53 -15.03
C VAL A 211 1.54 2.89 -15.45
N GLN A 212 2.39 3.81 -15.90
CA GLN A 212 1.97 5.10 -16.43
C GLN A 212 0.96 4.95 -17.56
N ARG A 213 1.28 4.12 -18.58
CA ARG A 213 0.34 3.85 -19.70
C ARG A 213 -1.02 3.30 -19.22
N TRP A 214 -1.01 2.45 -18.19
CA TRP A 214 -2.26 1.91 -17.65
C TRP A 214 -3.04 2.93 -16.82
N ALA A 215 -2.36 3.79 -16.08
CA ALA A 215 -2.97 4.87 -15.31
C ALA A 215 -3.59 5.92 -16.24
N GLU A 216 -2.87 6.33 -17.29
CA GLU A 216 -3.41 7.23 -18.33
C GLU A 216 -4.65 6.63 -19.00
N ALA A 217 -4.61 5.34 -19.37
CA ALA A 217 -5.76 4.64 -19.95
C ALA A 217 -6.95 4.51 -18.97
N ALA A 218 -6.70 4.48 -17.66
CA ALA A 218 -7.74 4.50 -16.63
C ALA A 218 -8.31 5.91 -16.37
N GLY A 219 -7.72 6.96 -16.97
CA GLY A 219 -8.18 8.35 -16.85
C GLY A 219 -7.45 9.16 -15.78
N PHE A 220 -6.22 8.81 -15.46
CA PHE A 220 -5.32 9.64 -14.67
C PHE A 220 -4.49 10.55 -15.58
N THR A 221 -4.13 11.72 -15.07
CA THR A 221 -3.28 12.73 -15.69
C THR A 221 -2.27 13.26 -14.68
N ASP A 222 -1.35 14.11 -15.12
CA ASP A 222 -0.38 14.77 -14.24
C ASP A 222 0.41 13.77 -13.38
N LEU A 223 0.85 12.65 -14.02
CA LEU A 223 1.60 11.62 -13.31
C LEU A 223 3.01 12.11 -13.00
N THR A 224 3.39 12.04 -11.74
CA THR A 224 4.74 12.32 -11.25
C THR A 224 5.28 11.09 -10.54
N TRP A 225 6.50 10.67 -10.89
CA TRP A 225 7.21 9.56 -10.28
C TRP A 225 8.38 10.08 -9.45
N PHE A 226 8.64 9.46 -8.31
CA PHE A 226 9.74 9.79 -7.42
C PHE A 226 10.21 8.54 -6.66
N THR A 227 11.48 8.53 -6.24
CA THR A 227 12.10 7.36 -5.58
C THR A 227 12.18 7.51 -4.07
N ASP A 228 12.17 8.74 -3.58
CA ASP A 228 12.24 9.02 -2.15
C ASP A 228 11.10 9.96 -1.73
N TRP A 229 10.89 10.07 -0.43
CA TRP A 229 9.92 10.97 0.19
C TRP A 229 10.23 12.47 -0.03
N GLU A 230 11.44 12.80 -0.46
CA GLU A 230 11.81 14.14 -0.89
C GLU A 230 11.40 14.37 -2.35
N ILE A 231 10.22 14.93 -2.54
CA ILE A 231 9.56 15.20 -3.84
C ILE A 231 10.38 16.10 -4.78
N ALA A 232 11.49 16.63 -4.36
CA ALA A 232 12.34 17.48 -5.19
C ALA A 232 13.17 16.68 -6.21
N GLU A 233 13.31 15.40 -6.04
CA GLU A 233 14.11 14.56 -6.92
C GLU A 233 13.17 13.64 -7.71
N THR A 234 12.66 14.16 -8.85
CA THR A 234 12.25 13.31 -9.96
C THR A 234 13.32 12.26 -10.18
N LEU A 235 12.93 11.03 -10.55
CA LEU A 235 13.84 9.94 -10.92
C LEU A 235 15.08 10.54 -11.59
N ASP A 236 16.18 10.63 -10.85
CA ASP A 236 17.42 11.14 -11.40
C ASP A 236 17.89 10.16 -12.47
N GLU A 237 18.41 10.65 -13.59
CA GLU A 237 18.90 9.79 -14.70
C GLU A 237 19.99 8.80 -14.22
N ASP A 238 20.59 9.06 -13.05
CA ASP A 238 21.62 8.22 -12.43
C ASP A 238 21.05 7.08 -11.55
N ASP A 239 19.74 7.09 -11.22
CA ASP A 239 19.05 6.00 -10.48
C ASP A 239 18.47 5.00 -11.49
N SER A 240 19.36 4.39 -12.28
CA SER A 240 19.02 3.54 -13.43
C SER A 240 18.15 2.32 -13.09
N GLU A 241 18.10 1.91 -11.81
CA GLU A 241 17.35 0.73 -11.35
C GLU A 241 16.75 0.93 -9.94
N PRO A 242 15.80 1.86 -9.78
CA PRO A 242 15.19 2.10 -8.47
C PRO A 242 14.44 0.85 -8.00
N THR A 243 14.57 0.54 -6.72
CA THR A 243 13.92 -0.65 -6.14
C THR A 243 12.46 -0.39 -5.76
N ARG A 244 12.15 0.83 -5.32
CA ARG A 244 10.79 1.30 -5.00
C ARG A 244 10.57 2.65 -5.65
N VAL A 245 9.40 2.81 -6.23
CA VAL A 245 8.96 4.06 -6.81
C VAL A 245 7.60 4.45 -6.26
N PHE A 246 7.38 5.75 -6.16
CA PHE A 246 6.10 6.33 -5.78
C PHE A 246 5.52 7.05 -6.99
N CYS A 247 4.20 6.99 -7.11
CA CYS A 247 3.47 7.71 -8.15
C CYS A 247 2.41 8.58 -7.50
N MET A 248 2.35 9.84 -7.92
CA MET A 248 1.25 10.75 -7.66
C MET A 248 0.57 11.07 -8.98
N ALA A 249 -0.75 10.94 -9.05
CA ALA A 249 -1.49 11.19 -10.28
C ALA A 249 -2.86 11.81 -9.99
N ARG A 250 -3.34 12.61 -10.94
CA ARG A 250 -4.61 13.32 -10.83
C ARG A 250 -5.72 12.62 -11.61
N ALA A 251 -6.88 12.48 -11.01
CA ALA A 251 -8.07 12.00 -11.67
C ALA A 251 -8.57 13.03 -12.70
N SER A 252 -8.61 12.68 -14.00
CA SER A 252 -9.11 13.59 -15.05
C SER A 252 -10.56 14.02 -14.80
N GLY A 253 -10.96 15.16 -15.33
CA GLY A 253 -12.35 15.66 -15.22
C GLY A 253 -13.39 14.82 -15.97
N ARG A 254 -12.96 13.88 -16.83
CA ARG A 254 -13.83 12.95 -17.56
C ARG A 254 -13.67 11.53 -17.00
N ILE A 255 -14.77 10.92 -16.57
CA ILE A 255 -14.81 9.48 -16.34
C ILE A 255 -14.82 8.85 -17.73
N ALA A 256 -13.84 8.00 -18.04
CA ALA A 256 -13.89 7.21 -19.27
C ALA A 256 -15.19 6.41 -19.26
N ALA A 257 -15.95 6.47 -20.34
CA ALA A 257 -17.15 5.66 -20.49
C ALA A 257 -16.77 4.18 -20.44
N PRO A 258 -17.61 3.32 -19.84
CA PRO A 258 -17.34 1.89 -19.67
C PRO A 258 -17.16 1.15 -21.00
#